data_009f08861ddbd97fc1f5010bb5f4d2a1
#
_entry.id   009f08861ddbd97fc1f5010bb5f4d2a1
#
_cell.length_a   1.000
_cell.length_b   1.000
_cell.length_c   1.000
_cell.angle_alpha   90.00
_cell.angle_beta   90.00
_cell.angle_gamma   90.00
#
_symmetry.space_group_name_H-M   'P 1'
#
loop_
_entity.id
_entity.type
_entity.pdbx_description
1 polymer ?
#
loop_
_entity_poly.entity_id
_entity_poly.type
_entity_poly.pdbx_seq_one_letter_code
_entity_poly.pdbx_strand_id
1 'polypeptide(L)'
;MADPYARFERLKFDRPHPGVLRIRLSSPLKLGAMDALMHKEVAAIWDVVEADESVAAVLLTGEGRNFSAGGDLNHERKACDDHDLRMATMNEARRIVYGMLDCTKPIVSAARGWAVGAGLACLIMADVSIVSRDAKFSDGHLKIGIAAGDHAAIIWPLLCGMAKAKYYLLTAETFTGEEAERMNLVSMALDDAEVEDRALEIAARLADGPRNAIGWTKQALNGWMRQAAPIFEQSHAMEMIGIGGPEGREGISAFLEKRKPDFGRTRG
;
A
#
# COMPACT_ATOMS: atom_id res chain seq x y z
N MET A 1 22.26 15.84 16.10
CA MET A 1 20.87 16.10 15.68
C MET A 1 20.00 14.98 16.23
N ALA A 2 18.74 15.23 16.60
CA ALA A 2 17.84 14.17 17.04
C ALA A 2 17.56 13.23 15.86
N ASP A 3 17.35 11.94 16.14
CA ASP A 3 16.97 10.95 15.12
C ASP A 3 15.61 11.31 14.52
N PRO A 4 15.50 11.61 13.22
CA PRO A 4 14.26 12.02 12.58
C PRO A 4 13.18 10.91 12.58
N TYR A 5 13.60 9.67 12.81
CA TYR A 5 12.73 8.48 12.85
C TYR A 5 12.19 8.17 14.25
N ALA A 6 12.75 8.76 15.32
CA ALA A 6 12.38 8.44 16.71
C ALA A 6 10.90 8.74 17.06
N ARG A 7 10.22 9.56 16.26
CA ARG A 7 8.81 9.93 16.46
C ARG A 7 7.81 8.89 15.97
N PHE A 8 8.26 7.89 15.19
CA PHE A 8 7.38 6.87 14.61
C PHE A 8 7.28 5.66 15.55
N GLU A 9 6.07 5.24 15.84
CA GLU A 9 5.80 4.13 16.75
C GLU A 9 5.45 2.83 16.01
N ARG A 10 4.77 2.95 14.87
CA ARG A 10 4.30 1.84 14.02
C ARG A 10 5.25 1.51 12.87
N LEU A 11 6.22 2.36 12.63
CA LEU A 11 7.29 2.11 11.68
C LEU A 11 8.58 1.82 12.45
N LYS A 12 9.21 0.69 12.15
CA LYS A 12 10.50 0.32 12.74
C LYS A 12 11.60 0.46 11.70
N PHE A 13 12.73 0.97 12.14
CA PHE A 13 13.82 1.34 11.23
C PHE A 13 15.12 0.65 11.61
N ASP A 14 15.85 0.21 10.59
CA ASP A 14 17.26 -0.18 10.70
C ASP A 14 17.96 0.05 9.35
N ARG A 15 19.28 -0.12 9.36
CA ARG A 15 20.13 0.11 8.18
C ARG A 15 20.93 -1.15 7.88
N PRO A 16 20.35 -2.12 7.13
CA PRO A 16 20.99 -3.39 6.83
C PRO A 16 22.18 -3.27 5.86
N HIS A 17 22.28 -2.15 5.15
CA HIS A 17 23.39 -1.82 4.24
C HIS A 17 23.63 -0.30 4.27
N PRO A 18 24.87 0.21 4.07
CA PRO A 18 25.12 1.63 3.90
C PRO A 18 24.20 2.26 2.84
N GLY A 19 23.51 3.34 3.19
CA GLY A 19 22.57 4.01 2.28
C GLY A 19 21.20 3.34 2.15
N VAL A 20 20.96 2.14 2.69
CA VAL A 20 19.63 1.51 2.71
C VAL A 20 18.94 1.78 4.04
N LEU A 21 17.77 2.39 3.99
CA LEU A 21 16.84 2.46 5.12
C LEU A 21 15.80 1.35 4.99
N ARG A 22 15.79 0.39 5.94
CA ARG A 22 14.69 -0.56 6.02
C ARG A 22 13.60 0.00 6.92
N ILE A 23 12.38 0.01 6.40
CA ILE A 23 11.14 0.39 7.08
C ILE A 23 10.30 -0.85 7.23
N ARG A 24 9.99 -1.24 8.48
CA ARG A 24 9.06 -2.34 8.77
C ARG A 24 7.74 -1.79 9.26
N LEU A 25 6.66 -2.21 8.62
CA LEU A 25 5.29 -1.95 9.07
C LEU A 25 5.00 -2.80 10.31
N SER A 26 4.92 -2.18 11.48
CA SER A 26 4.81 -2.84 12.79
C SER A 26 3.48 -2.52 13.45
N SER A 27 2.46 -3.32 13.17
CA SER A 27 1.13 -3.16 13.75
C SER A 27 0.89 -4.10 14.93
N PRO A 28 0.22 -3.63 15.99
CA PRO A 28 -0.24 -4.51 17.08
C PRO A 28 -1.46 -5.34 16.69
N LEU A 29 -2.08 -5.06 15.53
CA LEU A 29 -3.28 -5.74 15.06
C LEU A 29 -2.95 -7.05 14.33
N LYS A 30 -3.95 -7.92 14.25
CA LYS A 30 -3.80 -9.21 13.56
C LYS A 30 -3.39 -9.02 12.10
N LEU A 31 -2.53 -9.89 11.62
CA LEU A 31 -2.04 -9.94 10.23
C LEU A 31 -1.36 -8.65 9.77
N GLY A 32 -0.91 -7.81 10.72
CA GLY A 32 -0.30 -6.52 10.37
C GLY A 32 -1.30 -5.49 9.83
N ALA A 33 -2.57 -5.56 10.22
CA ALA A 33 -3.57 -4.58 9.79
C ALA A 33 -3.14 -3.16 10.21
N MET A 34 -3.38 -2.19 9.35
CA MET A 34 -2.93 -0.82 9.50
C MET A 34 -3.90 -0.05 10.41
N ASP A 35 -3.50 0.21 11.67
CA ASP A 35 -4.27 1.07 12.56
C ASP A 35 -4.14 2.55 12.12
N ALA A 36 -4.98 3.42 12.70
CA ALA A 36 -4.99 4.84 12.36
C ALA A 36 -3.61 5.51 12.54
N LEU A 37 -2.83 5.10 13.55
CA LEU A 37 -1.50 5.64 13.75
C LEU A 37 -0.53 5.18 12.66
N MET A 38 -0.54 3.91 12.29
CA MET A 38 0.31 3.41 11.21
C MET A 38 -0.04 4.06 9.86
N HIS A 39 -1.33 4.23 9.56
CA HIS A 39 -1.79 4.91 8.35
C HIS A 39 -1.25 6.35 8.28
N LYS A 40 -1.38 7.10 9.37
CA LYS A 40 -0.83 8.45 9.51
C LYS A 40 0.69 8.50 9.38
N GLU A 41 1.39 7.53 9.98
CA GLU A 41 2.84 7.45 9.93
C GLU A 41 3.35 7.10 8.53
N VAL A 42 2.70 6.15 7.83
CA VAL A 42 3.01 5.82 6.43
C VAL A 42 2.78 7.02 5.50
N ALA A 43 1.76 7.84 5.78
CA ALA A 43 1.53 9.08 5.06
C ALA A 43 2.62 10.14 5.29
N ALA A 44 3.29 10.12 6.44
CA ALA A 44 4.25 11.15 6.84
C ALA A 44 5.73 10.78 6.61
N ILE A 45 6.03 9.50 6.42
CA ILE A 45 7.43 9.02 6.36
C ILE A 45 8.19 9.49 5.13
N TRP A 46 7.50 9.65 3.99
CA TRP A 46 8.16 9.89 2.70
C TRP A 46 8.88 11.25 2.66
N ASP A 47 8.32 12.28 3.28
CA ASP A 47 8.96 13.58 3.42
C ASP A 47 10.26 13.49 4.27
N VAL A 48 10.23 12.64 5.31
CA VAL A 48 11.41 12.42 6.19
C VAL A 48 12.50 11.65 5.45
N VAL A 49 12.08 10.60 4.72
CA VAL A 49 13.00 9.82 3.88
C VAL A 49 13.62 10.70 2.81
N GLU A 50 12.83 11.54 2.14
CA GLU A 50 13.34 12.43 1.09
C GLU A 50 14.37 13.43 1.63
N ALA A 51 14.16 13.95 2.83
CA ALA A 51 15.08 14.91 3.47
C ALA A 51 16.35 14.27 4.04
N ASP A 52 16.41 12.94 4.24
CA ASP A 52 17.57 12.26 4.81
C ASP A 52 18.62 11.94 3.74
N GLU A 53 19.66 12.77 3.61
CA GLU A 53 20.76 12.59 2.64
C GLU A 53 21.54 11.28 2.83
N SER A 54 21.49 10.68 4.03
CA SER A 54 22.15 9.40 4.31
C SER A 54 21.41 8.19 3.70
N VAL A 55 20.14 8.37 3.27
CA VAL A 55 19.36 7.35 2.60
C VAL A 55 19.50 7.47 1.09
N ALA A 56 19.86 6.38 0.43
CA ALA A 56 19.97 6.26 -1.02
C ALA A 56 18.93 5.33 -1.63
N ALA A 57 18.42 4.37 -0.84
CA ALA A 57 17.33 3.46 -1.21
C ALA A 57 16.52 3.07 0.02
N VAL A 58 15.26 2.71 -0.18
CA VAL A 58 14.36 2.22 0.86
C VAL A 58 14.06 0.75 0.63
N LEU A 59 14.06 -0.04 1.71
CA LEU A 59 13.52 -1.40 1.75
C LEU A 59 12.28 -1.40 2.65
N LEU A 60 11.10 -1.58 2.07
CA LEU A 60 9.82 -1.60 2.78
C LEU A 60 9.35 -3.03 3.02
N THR A 61 9.14 -3.42 4.27
CA THR A 61 8.73 -4.79 4.67
C THR A 61 7.62 -4.74 5.71
N GLY A 62 6.95 -5.87 5.95
CA GLY A 62 6.11 -6.06 7.13
C GLY A 62 6.90 -6.65 8.30
N GLU A 63 6.53 -6.31 9.52
CA GLU A 63 7.06 -6.99 10.69
C GLU A 63 6.39 -8.37 10.88
N GLY A 64 7.18 -9.42 10.99
CA GLY A 64 6.69 -10.79 11.17
C GLY A 64 6.31 -11.48 9.84
N ARG A 65 5.20 -12.24 9.87
CA ARG A 65 4.84 -13.14 8.76
C ARG A 65 4.08 -12.46 7.63
N ASN A 66 3.41 -11.34 7.90
CA ASN A 66 2.56 -10.66 6.92
C ASN A 66 3.11 -9.27 6.59
N PHE A 67 2.85 -8.82 5.38
CA PHE A 67 3.18 -7.46 5.00
C PHE A 67 2.19 -6.47 5.64
N SER A 68 0.92 -6.54 5.28
CA SER A 68 -0.18 -5.84 5.96
C SER A 68 -1.54 -6.30 5.43
N ALA A 69 -2.48 -6.57 6.32
CA ALA A 69 -3.84 -6.95 5.94
C ALA A 69 -4.76 -5.76 5.59
N GLY A 70 -4.20 -4.56 5.39
CA GLY A 70 -4.95 -3.36 5.03
C GLY A 70 -5.49 -2.59 6.22
N GLY A 71 -6.40 -1.66 5.98
CA GLY A 71 -6.95 -0.78 7.00
C GLY A 71 -7.70 -1.49 8.12
N ASP A 72 -7.66 -0.90 9.33
CA ASP A 72 -8.45 -1.39 10.47
C ASP A 72 -9.93 -1.07 10.25
N LEU A 73 -10.76 -2.10 10.09
CA LEU A 73 -12.18 -1.94 9.87
C LEU A 73 -12.94 -1.32 11.05
N ASN A 74 -12.41 -1.33 12.26
CA ASN A 74 -12.98 -0.56 13.36
C ASN A 74 -12.76 0.94 13.17
N HIS A 75 -11.65 1.34 12.56
CA HIS A 75 -11.42 2.72 12.15
C HIS A 75 -12.37 3.12 11.03
N GLU A 76 -12.50 2.30 9.99
CA GLU A 76 -13.44 2.52 8.87
C GLU A 76 -14.90 2.60 9.36
N ARG A 77 -15.27 1.78 10.34
CA ARG A 77 -16.61 1.85 10.96
C ARG A 77 -16.89 3.21 11.61
N LYS A 78 -15.89 3.79 12.30
CA LYS A 78 -16.02 5.14 12.85
C LYS A 78 -16.13 6.19 11.74
N ALA A 79 -15.33 6.04 10.69
CA ALA A 79 -15.35 6.94 9.53
C ALA A 79 -16.69 6.92 8.77
N CYS A 80 -17.53 5.88 8.92
CA CYS A 80 -18.89 5.89 8.36
C CYS A 80 -19.75 7.04 8.89
N ASP A 81 -19.60 7.37 10.16
CA ASP A 81 -20.42 8.37 10.86
C ASP A 81 -19.69 9.70 11.10
N ASP A 82 -18.37 9.69 11.05
CA ASP A 82 -17.51 10.84 11.30
C ASP A 82 -16.95 11.39 9.99
N HIS A 83 -17.48 12.51 9.54
CA HIS A 83 -17.04 13.18 8.31
C HIS A 83 -15.59 13.66 8.41
N ASP A 84 -15.21 14.26 9.53
CA ASP A 84 -13.87 14.84 9.69
C ASP A 84 -12.81 13.75 9.74
N LEU A 85 -13.10 12.64 10.41
CA LEU A 85 -12.25 11.46 10.42
C LEU A 85 -12.08 10.89 9.00
N ARG A 86 -13.17 10.78 8.24
CA ARG A 86 -13.14 10.31 6.86
C ARG A 86 -12.30 11.21 5.95
N MET A 87 -12.42 12.54 6.10
CA MET A 87 -11.60 13.49 5.34
C MET A 87 -10.13 13.48 5.75
N ALA A 88 -9.83 13.26 7.02
CA ALA A 88 -8.46 13.07 7.49
C ALA A 88 -7.84 11.80 6.87
N THR A 89 -8.56 10.67 6.89
CA THR A 89 -8.13 9.41 6.27
C THR A 89 -7.91 9.58 4.76
N MET A 90 -8.80 10.28 4.06
CA MET A 90 -8.63 10.64 2.66
C MET A 90 -7.32 11.39 2.40
N ASN A 91 -7.03 12.41 3.19
CA ASN A 91 -5.82 13.20 3.03
C ASN A 91 -4.55 12.36 3.32
N GLU A 92 -4.61 11.45 4.28
CA GLU A 92 -3.50 10.55 4.58
C GLU A 92 -3.24 9.57 3.43
N ALA A 93 -4.28 8.93 2.87
CA ALA A 93 -4.14 8.02 1.73
C ALA A 93 -3.56 8.74 0.49
N ARG A 94 -4.00 9.98 0.22
CA ARG A 94 -3.38 10.81 -0.84
C ARG A 94 -1.89 11.05 -0.58
N ARG A 95 -1.50 11.33 0.65
CA ARG A 95 -0.09 11.53 1.02
C ARG A 95 0.73 10.25 0.91
N ILE A 96 0.15 9.09 1.17
CA ILE A 96 0.82 7.80 0.93
C ILE A 96 1.15 7.67 -0.56
N VAL A 97 0.16 7.82 -1.44
CA VAL A 97 0.35 7.65 -2.88
C VAL A 97 1.32 8.69 -3.44
N TYR A 98 1.05 9.97 -3.23
CA TYR A 98 1.91 11.02 -3.76
C TYR A 98 3.29 11.05 -3.12
N GLY A 99 3.40 10.76 -1.82
CA GLY A 99 4.68 10.70 -1.14
C GLY A 99 5.60 9.61 -1.72
N MET A 100 5.06 8.42 -2.04
CA MET A 100 5.83 7.37 -2.72
C MET A 100 6.22 7.76 -4.15
N LEU A 101 5.34 8.45 -4.88
CA LEU A 101 5.60 8.93 -6.23
C LEU A 101 6.63 10.06 -6.26
N ASP A 102 6.60 10.96 -5.28
CA ASP A 102 7.43 12.16 -5.23
C ASP A 102 8.81 11.88 -4.61
N CYS A 103 8.93 10.85 -3.76
CA CYS A 103 10.21 10.41 -3.22
C CYS A 103 11.17 10.07 -4.36
N THR A 104 12.33 10.74 -4.41
CA THR A 104 13.34 10.51 -5.46
C THR A 104 14.15 9.23 -5.22
N LYS A 105 14.14 8.72 -3.99
CA LYS A 105 14.86 7.50 -3.61
C LYS A 105 14.09 6.27 -4.04
N PRO A 106 14.75 5.27 -4.66
CA PRO A 106 14.09 4.04 -5.06
C PRO A 106 13.58 3.28 -3.83
N ILE A 107 12.37 2.74 -3.96
CA ILE A 107 11.68 1.97 -2.94
C ILE A 107 11.58 0.52 -3.43
N VAL A 108 12.16 -0.40 -2.69
CA VAL A 108 12.02 -1.85 -2.89
C VAL A 108 11.07 -2.36 -1.81
N SER A 109 10.00 -3.04 -2.18
CA SER A 109 9.10 -3.69 -1.23
C SER A 109 9.32 -5.20 -1.20
N ALA A 110 9.22 -5.79 0.00
CA ALA A 110 9.34 -7.22 0.22
C ALA A 110 8.14 -7.73 1.01
N ALA A 111 7.28 -8.55 0.38
CA ALA A 111 6.03 -8.99 1.02
C ALA A 111 5.94 -10.51 1.14
N ARG A 112 5.60 -10.96 2.34
CA ARG A 112 5.21 -12.33 2.67
C ARG A 112 3.80 -12.32 3.27
N GLY A 113 3.14 -13.46 3.28
CA GLY A 113 1.82 -13.61 3.88
C GLY A 113 0.77 -12.74 3.20
N TRP A 114 0.07 -11.91 3.96
CA TRP A 114 -1.02 -11.07 3.44
C TRP A 114 -0.56 -9.66 3.09
N ALA A 115 -1.04 -9.15 1.93
CA ALA A 115 -1.06 -7.73 1.62
C ALA A 115 -2.43 -7.39 0.98
N VAL A 116 -3.21 -6.53 1.65
CA VAL A 116 -4.60 -6.20 1.28
C VAL A 116 -4.82 -4.69 1.34
N GLY A 117 -5.67 -4.13 0.48
CA GLY A 117 -6.06 -2.72 0.49
C GLY A 117 -4.87 -1.77 0.62
N ALA A 118 -4.84 -0.91 1.64
CA ALA A 118 -3.73 0.02 1.88
C ALA A 118 -2.36 -0.67 2.03
N GLY A 119 -2.31 -1.93 2.53
CA GLY A 119 -1.07 -2.72 2.54
C GLY A 119 -0.63 -3.10 1.13
N LEU A 120 -1.55 -3.52 0.27
CA LEU A 120 -1.25 -3.80 -1.13
C LEU A 120 -0.86 -2.52 -1.89
N ALA A 121 -1.48 -1.39 -1.57
CA ALA A 121 -1.08 -0.08 -2.10
C ALA A 121 0.42 0.19 -1.84
N CYS A 122 0.87 0.09 -0.60
CA CYS A 122 2.27 0.30 -0.23
C CYS A 122 3.21 -0.68 -0.95
N LEU A 123 2.77 -1.92 -1.17
CA LEU A 123 3.54 -2.94 -1.87
C LEU A 123 3.77 -2.60 -3.34
N ILE A 124 2.69 -2.32 -4.09
CA ILE A 124 2.74 -2.17 -5.55
C ILE A 124 3.08 -0.74 -6.01
N MET A 125 2.96 0.26 -5.14
CA MET A 125 3.45 1.62 -5.40
C MET A 125 4.97 1.74 -5.25
N ALA A 126 5.65 0.73 -4.71
CA ALA A 126 7.11 0.65 -4.70
C ALA A 126 7.66 0.47 -6.13
N ASP A 127 8.90 0.92 -6.35
CA ASP A 127 9.55 0.85 -7.67
C ASP A 127 9.91 -0.57 -8.07
N VAL A 128 10.22 -1.42 -7.08
CA VAL A 128 10.48 -2.86 -7.25
C VAL A 128 9.75 -3.62 -6.16
N SER A 129 8.92 -4.56 -6.53
CA SER A 129 8.14 -5.38 -5.59
C SER A 129 8.52 -6.85 -5.68
N ILE A 130 8.99 -7.41 -4.56
CA ILE A 130 9.41 -8.80 -4.40
C ILE A 130 8.46 -9.49 -3.43
N VAL A 131 7.88 -10.62 -3.84
CA VAL A 131 6.85 -11.26 -3.02
C VAL A 131 7.09 -12.76 -2.88
N SER A 132 6.55 -13.35 -1.82
CA SER A 132 6.45 -14.81 -1.73
C SER A 132 5.44 -15.33 -2.74
N ARG A 133 5.76 -16.46 -3.44
CA ARG A 133 4.82 -17.13 -4.36
C ARG A 133 3.48 -17.44 -3.69
N ASP A 134 3.54 -17.82 -2.40
CA ASP A 134 2.38 -18.21 -1.61
C ASP A 134 1.69 -17.02 -0.91
N ALA A 135 2.24 -15.81 -0.98
CA ALA A 135 1.61 -14.63 -0.42
C ALA A 135 0.19 -14.45 -0.98
N LYS A 136 -0.70 -13.84 -0.20
CA LYS A 136 -2.11 -13.65 -0.55
C LYS A 136 -2.42 -12.17 -0.67
N PHE A 137 -2.96 -11.80 -1.81
CA PHE A 137 -3.29 -10.43 -2.15
C PHE A 137 -4.76 -10.28 -2.50
N SER A 138 -5.34 -9.15 -2.12
CA SER A 138 -6.69 -8.75 -2.53
C SER A 138 -6.80 -7.24 -2.38
N ASP A 139 -7.50 -6.57 -3.28
CA ASP A 139 -7.87 -5.17 -3.08
C ASP A 139 -8.84 -5.02 -1.89
N GLY A 140 -9.85 -5.85 -1.81
CA GLY A 140 -10.72 -6.00 -0.65
C GLY A 140 -11.88 -5.00 -0.54
N HIS A 141 -11.82 -3.83 -1.16
CA HIS A 141 -12.78 -2.74 -1.01
C HIS A 141 -14.22 -3.16 -1.32
N LEU A 142 -14.46 -3.87 -2.42
CA LEU A 142 -15.80 -4.28 -2.80
C LEU A 142 -16.42 -5.31 -1.83
N LYS A 143 -15.58 -6.07 -1.09
CA LYS A 143 -16.08 -6.99 -0.05
C LYS A 143 -16.78 -6.27 1.08
N ILE A 144 -16.38 -5.02 1.32
CA ILE A 144 -16.95 -4.15 2.35
C ILE A 144 -17.82 -3.03 1.76
N GLY A 145 -18.23 -3.15 0.50
CA GLY A 145 -19.21 -2.25 -0.12
C GLY A 145 -18.71 -0.86 -0.47
N ILE A 146 -17.40 -0.67 -0.64
CA ILE A 146 -16.78 0.60 -1.03
C ILE A 146 -16.00 0.48 -2.33
N ALA A 147 -15.82 1.58 -3.04
CA ALA A 147 -15.04 1.59 -4.27
C ALA A 147 -13.55 1.40 -3.99
N ALA A 148 -12.82 0.76 -4.92
CA ALA A 148 -11.37 0.62 -4.89
C ALA A 148 -10.71 1.93 -5.34
N GLY A 149 -10.55 2.88 -4.42
CA GLY A 149 -10.23 4.27 -4.73
C GLY A 149 -8.85 4.75 -4.31
N ASP A 150 -8.30 4.20 -3.25
CA ASP A 150 -7.11 4.70 -2.58
C ASP A 150 -5.78 4.52 -3.34
N HIS A 151 -5.69 3.61 -4.30
CA HIS A 151 -4.50 3.38 -5.12
C HIS A 151 -4.81 2.70 -6.46
N ALA A 152 -5.92 1.95 -6.52
CA ALA A 152 -6.12 0.97 -7.57
C ALA A 152 -6.19 1.60 -8.96
N ALA A 153 -6.94 2.69 -9.11
CA ALA A 153 -7.17 3.32 -10.42
C ALA A 153 -5.91 3.98 -10.99
N ILE A 154 -4.96 4.39 -10.15
CA ILE A 154 -3.73 5.06 -10.63
C ILE A 154 -2.68 4.06 -11.12
N ILE A 155 -2.59 2.88 -10.55
CA ILE A 155 -1.45 1.99 -10.82
C ILE A 155 -1.81 0.64 -11.46
N TRP A 156 -2.92 -0.01 -11.07
CA TRP A 156 -3.23 -1.35 -11.56
C TRP A 156 -3.31 -1.45 -13.09
N PRO A 157 -4.00 -0.52 -13.81
CA PRO A 157 -4.07 -0.59 -15.27
C PRO A 157 -2.73 -0.49 -15.95
N LEU A 158 -1.77 0.24 -15.35
CA LEU A 158 -0.41 0.37 -15.87
C LEU A 158 0.42 -0.90 -15.67
N LEU A 159 0.23 -1.58 -14.54
CA LEU A 159 0.99 -2.80 -14.20
C LEU A 159 0.44 -4.03 -14.93
N CYS A 160 -0.84 -4.35 -14.74
CA CYS A 160 -1.41 -5.62 -15.22
C CYS A 160 -2.39 -5.46 -16.41
N GLY A 161 -2.53 -4.26 -16.93
CA GLY A 161 -3.47 -3.94 -18.00
C GLY A 161 -4.93 -3.88 -17.52
N MET A 162 -5.79 -3.17 -18.27
CA MET A 162 -7.17 -2.88 -17.88
C MET A 162 -8.02 -4.12 -17.66
N ALA A 163 -7.82 -5.20 -18.42
CA ALA A 163 -8.63 -6.42 -18.31
C ALA A 163 -8.41 -7.12 -16.97
N LYS A 164 -7.16 -7.27 -16.52
CA LYS A 164 -6.83 -7.87 -15.23
C LYS A 164 -7.17 -6.94 -14.07
N ALA A 165 -6.90 -5.65 -14.20
CA ALA A 165 -7.31 -4.66 -13.22
C ALA A 165 -8.82 -4.73 -12.95
N LYS A 166 -9.66 -4.65 -13.99
CA LYS A 166 -11.12 -4.77 -13.84
C LYS A 166 -11.54 -6.10 -13.24
N TYR A 167 -10.95 -7.23 -13.67
CA TYR A 167 -11.33 -8.52 -13.13
C TYR A 167 -11.14 -8.58 -11.62
N TYR A 168 -9.93 -8.33 -11.14
CA TYR A 168 -9.63 -8.46 -9.72
C TYR A 168 -10.25 -7.35 -8.86
N LEU A 169 -10.32 -6.12 -9.37
CA LEU A 169 -10.92 -5.02 -8.61
C LEU A 169 -12.44 -5.14 -8.53
N LEU A 170 -13.13 -5.61 -9.60
CA LEU A 170 -14.58 -5.76 -9.58
C LEU A 170 -15.07 -7.05 -8.90
N THR A 171 -14.24 -8.08 -8.83
CA THR A 171 -14.58 -9.34 -8.13
C THR A 171 -14.08 -9.39 -6.70
N ALA A 172 -13.07 -8.54 -6.36
CA ALA A 172 -12.35 -8.58 -5.10
C ALA A 172 -11.79 -9.98 -4.77
N GLU A 173 -11.48 -10.79 -5.80
CA GLU A 173 -10.88 -12.11 -5.62
C GLU A 173 -9.48 -12.00 -5.00
N THR A 174 -9.17 -13.03 -4.21
CA THR A 174 -7.83 -13.20 -3.65
C THR A 174 -6.97 -13.95 -4.64
N PHE A 175 -5.74 -13.51 -4.83
CA PHE A 175 -4.75 -14.13 -5.71
C PHE A 175 -3.42 -14.34 -5.00
N THR A 176 -2.57 -15.17 -5.57
CA THR A 176 -1.25 -15.50 -5.01
C THR A 176 -0.15 -14.57 -5.52
N GLY A 177 1.03 -14.61 -4.87
CA GLY A 177 2.21 -13.91 -5.37
C GLY A 177 2.64 -14.40 -6.75
N GLU A 178 2.54 -15.70 -7.02
CA GLU A 178 2.83 -16.27 -8.33
C GLU A 178 1.86 -15.75 -9.42
N GLU A 179 0.57 -15.62 -9.08
CA GLU A 179 -0.43 -15.03 -9.98
C GLU A 179 -0.17 -13.53 -10.20
N ALA A 180 0.26 -12.81 -9.14
CA ALA A 180 0.62 -11.41 -9.22
C ALA A 180 1.78 -11.16 -10.18
N GLU A 181 2.84 -11.99 -10.13
CA GLU A 181 3.96 -11.94 -11.08
C GLU A 181 3.50 -12.27 -12.50
N ARG A 182 2.72 -13.35 -12.67
CA ARG A 182 2.23 -13.78 -13.99
C ARG A 182 1.39 -12.71 -14.69
N MET A 183 0.67 -11.88 -13.94
CA MET A 183 -0.09 -10.78 -14.52
C MET A 183 0.66 -9.43 -14.51
N ASN A 184 1.95 -9.42 -14.16
CA ASN A 184 2.80 -8.23 -14.09
C ASN A 184 2.40 -7.20 -13.02
N LEU A 185 1.65 -7.60 -11.99
CA LEU A 185 1.29 -6.70 -10.88
C LEU A 185 2.48 -6.45 -9.94
N VAL A 186 3.40 -7.40 -9.84
CA VAL A 186 4.63 -7.32 -9.05
C VAL A 186 5.85 -7.67 -9.89
N SER A 187 7.05 -7.26 -9.43
CA SER A 187 8.29 -7.43 -10.20
C SER A 187 8.77 -8.87 -10.22
N MET A 188 8.64 -9.61 -9.10
CA MET A 188 8.99 -11.03 -9.03
C MET A 188 8.37 -11.73 -7.83
N ALA A 189 8.13 -13.04 -7.98
CA ALA A 189 7.68 -13.94 -6.93
C ALA A 189 8.70 -15.04 -6.69
N LEU A 190 9.12 -15.22 -5.43
CA LEU A 190 10.17 -16.15 -5.00
C LEU A 190 9.66 -17.07 -3.90
N ASP A 191 10.46 -18.05 -3.53
CA ASP A 191 10.20 -18.85 -2.34
C ASP A 191 10.29 -17.96 -1.09
N ASP A 192 9.45 -18.21 -0.10
CA ASP A 192 9.26 -17.34 1.07
C ASP A 192 10.58 -16.97 1.77
N ALA A 193 11.51 -17.91 1.86
CA ALA A 193 12.81 -17.72 2.49
C ALA A 193 13.75 -16.78 1.73
N GLU A 194 13.56 -16.59 0.42
CA GLU A 194 14.43 -15.81 -0.45
C GLU A 194 13.99 -14.34 -0.59
N VAL A 195 12.74 -14.04 -0.24
CA VAL A 195 12.10 -12.74 -0.53
C VAL A 195 12.88 -11.58 0.08
N GLU A 196 13.19 -11.64 1.36
CA GLU A 196 13.80 -10.51 2.08
C GLU A 196 15.27 -10.31 1.68
N ASP A 197 16.01 -11.41 1.50
CA ASP A 197 17.43 -11.36 1.07
C ASP A 197 17.54 -10.79 -0.35
N ARG A 198 16.68 -11.22 -1.27
CA ARG A 198 16.67 -10.71 -2.63
C ARG A 198 16.29 -9.24 -2.70
N ALA A 199 15.31 -8.82 -1.90
CA ALA A 199 14.92 -7.42 -1.83
C ALA A 199 16.04 -6.55 -1.26
N LEU A 200 16.74 -7.03 -0.23
CA LEU A 200 17.90 -6.33 0.33
C LEU A 200 19.05 -6.24 -0.69
N GLU A 201 19.35 -7.30 -1.41
CA GLU A 201 20.36 -7.29 -2.48
C GLU A 201 20.04 -6.21 -3.54
N ILE A 202 18.79 -6.10 -3.97
CA ILE A 202 18.37 -5.09 -4.94
C ILE A 202 18.45 -3.69 -4.34
N ALA A 203 17.98 -3.48 -3.11
CA ALA A 203 18.06 -2.20 -2.44
C ALA A 203 19.51 -1.74 -2.24
N ALA A 204 20.41 -2.65 -1.86
CA ALA A 204 21.85 -2.39 -1.73
C ALA A 204 22.47 -1.98 -3.07
N ARG A 205 22.19 -2.73 -4.13
CA ARG A 205 22.65 -2.40 -5.49
C ARG A 205 22.17 -1.02 -5.96
N LEU A 206 20.94 -0.64 -5.63
CA LEU A 206 20.41 0.70 -5.93
C LEU A 206 21.08 1.77 -5.08
N ALA A 207 21.35 1.50 -3.80
CA ALA A 207 22.01 2.45 -2.91
C ALA A 207 23.47 2.72 -3.31
N ASP A 208 24.17 1.72 -3.84
CA ASP A 208 25.56 1.81 -4.35
C ASP A 208 25.63 2.41 -5.76
N GLY A 209 24.48 2.58 -6.42
CA GLY A 209 24.37 3.06 -7.79
C GLY A 209 24.45 4.59 -7.94
N PRO A 210 24.32 5.08 -9.18
CA PRO A 210 24.34 6.53 -9.48
C PRO A 210 23.01 7.18 -9.04
N ARG A 211 22.98 7.71 -7.81
CA ARG A 211 21.78 8.24 -7.13
C ARG A 211 20.94 9.16 -8.00
N ASN A 212 21.55 10.15 -8.64
CA ASN A 212 20.81 11.11 -9.48
C ASN A 212 20.17 10.43 -10.68
N ALA A 213 20.92 9.59 -11.40
CA ALA A 213 20.39 8.88 -12.56
C ALA A 213 19.24 7.94 -12.20
N ILE A 214 19.34 7.22 -11.07
CA ILE A 214 18.27 6.35 -10.55
C ILE A 214 17.04 7.18 -10.20
N GLY A 215 17.23 8.26 -9.43
CA GLY A 215 16.13 9.14 -9.03
C GLY A 215 15.43 9.80 -10.22
N TRP A 216 16.18 10.31 -11.19
CA TRP A 216 15.60 10.90 -12.40
C TRP A 216 14.87 9.88 -13.27
N THR A 217 15.40 8.67 -13.37
CA THR A 217 14.73 7.56 -14.09
C THR A 217 13.40 7.21 -13.42
N LYS A 218 13.39 7.05 -12.08
CA LYS A 218 12.17 6.84 -11.31
C LYS A 218 11.17 7.98 -11.56
N GLN A 219 11.59 9.23 -11.43
CA GLN A 219 10.70 10.39 -11.63
C GLN A 219 10.12 10.46 -13.05
N ALA A 220 10.91 10.12 -14.07
CA ALA A 220 10.45 10.04 -15.44
C ALA A 220 9.38 8.93 -15.62
N LEU A 221 9.61 7.75 -15.06
CA LEU A 221 8.65 6.64 -15.10
C LEU A 221 7.36 6.96 -14.30
N ASN A 222 7.48 7.58 -13.14
CA ASN A 222 6.34 8.02 -12.33
C ASN A 222 5.49 9.10 -13.04
N GLY A 223 6.03 9.74 -14.09
CA GLY A 223 5.26 10.63 -14.97
C GLY A 223 4.02 9.94 -15.56
N TRP A 224 4.08 8.65 -15.86
CA TRP A 224 2.92 7.88 -16.35
C TRP A 224 1.81 7.76 -15.29
N MET A 225 2.17 7.51 -14.04
CA MET A 225 1.20 7.48 -12.94
C MET A 225 0.61 8.86 -12.66
N ARG A 226 1.42 9.94 -12.75
CA ARG A 226 0.91 11.31 -12.59
C ARG A 226 -0.10 11.71 -13.65
N GLN A 227 -0.06 11.15 -14.85
CA GLN A 227 -1.11 11.37 -15.86
C GLN A 227 -2.45 10.79 -15.42
N ALA A 228 -2.47 9.74 -14.59
CA ALA A 228 -3.68 9.17 -14.03
C ALA A 228 -4.14 9.86 -12.72
N ALA A 229 -3.47 10.92 -12.26
CA ALA A 229 -3.82 11.62 -11.03
C ALA A 229 -5.29 12.10 -10.99
N PRO A 230 -5.88 12.66 -12.06
CA PRO A 230 -7.30 13.04 -12.05
C PRO A 230 -8.23 11.83 -11.84
N ILE A 231 -7.86 10.66 -12.35
CA ILE A 231 -8.62 9.41 -12.18
C ILE A 231 -8.50 8.93 -10.73
N PHE A 232 -7.30 9.01 -10.16
CA PHE A 232 -7.08 8.70 -8.75
C PHE A 232 -7.91 9.59 -7.82
N GLU A 233 -7.86 10.91 -8.00
CA GLU A 233 -8.64 11.86 -7.18
C GLU A 233 -10.15 11.58 -7.28
N GLN A 234 -10.66 11.25 -8.46
CA GLN A 234 -12.05 10.87 -8.64
C GLN A 234 -12.38 9.55 -7.94
N SER A 235 -11.57 8.50 -8.14
CA SER A 235 -11.83 7.18 -7.54
C SER A 235 -11.76 7.24 -6.03
N HIS A 236 -10.82 7.99 -5.48
CA HIS A 236 -10.64 8.17 -4.04
C HIS A 236 -11.79 8.96 -3.40
N ALA A 237 -12.28 10.01 -4.08
CA ALA A 237 -13.47 10.71 -3.64
C ALA A 237 -14.72 9.79 -3.62
N MET A 238 -14.88 8.92 -4.63
CA MET A 238 -15.96 7.93 -4.67
C MET A 238 -15.86 6.90 -3.55
N GLU A 239 -14.65 6.47 -3.20
CA GLU A 239 -14.40 5.60 -2.04
C GLU A 239 -14.89 6.27 -0.75
N MET A 240 -14.50 7.52 -0.50
CA MET A 240 -14.91 8.27 0.70
C MET A 240 -16.42 8.51 0.78
N ILE A 241 -17.08 8.73 -0.36
CA ILE A 241 -18.55 8.78 -0.44
C ILE A 241 -19.13 7.41 -0.08
N GLY A 242 -18.54 6.32 -0.60
CA GLY A 242 -18.97 4.95 -0.36
C GLY A 242 -18.88 4.54 1.10
N ILE A 243 -17.80 4.91 1.82
CA ILE A 243 -17.63 4.64 3.26
C ILE A 243 -18.81 5.19 4.07
N GLY A 244 -19.24 6.41 3.79
CA GLY A 244 -20.41 7.03 4.45
C GLY A 244 -21.76 6.55 3.93
N GLY A 245 -21.78 5.79 2.83
CA GLY A 245 -22.97 5.31 2.17
C GLY A 245 -23.59 4.05 2.81
N PRO A 246 -24.79 3.65 2.38
CA PRO A 246 -25.48 2.49 2.95
C PRO A 246 -24.75 1.17 2.68
N GLU A 247 -24.15 0.99 1.49
CA GLU A 247 -23.41 -0.23 1.15
C GLU A 247 -22.12 -0.38 1.97
N GLY A 248 -21.35 0.71 2.15
CA GLY A 248 -20.15 0.70 3.00
C GLY A 248 -20.47 0.39 4.47
N ARG A 249 -21.54 1.01 5.01
CA ARG A 249 -22.01 0.73 6.37
C ARG A 249 -22.39 -0.74 6.56
N GLU A 250 -23.13 -1.30 5.62
CA GLU A 250 -23.53 -2.71 5.64
C GLU A 250 -22.32 -3.64 5.50
N GLY A 251 -21.46 -3.40 4.51
CA GLY A 251 -20.32 -4.24 4.24
C GLY A 251 -19.30 -4.28 5.39
N ILE A 252 -18.96 -3.12 5.94
CA ILE A 252 -18.06 -3.01 7.09
C ILE A 252 -18.67 -3.70 8.32
N SER A 253 -19.96 -3.45 8.60
CA SER A 253 -20.65 -4.09 9.72
C SER A 253 -20.69 -5.61 9.57
N ALA A 254 -21.10 -6.09 8.39
CA ALA A 254 -21.17 -7.51 8.10
C ALA A 254 -19.82 -8.22 8.28
N PHE A 255 -18.73 -7.58 7.84
CA PHE A 255 -17.39 -8.13 8.01
C PHE A 255 -17.01 -8.24 9.49
N LEU A 256 -17.22 -7.18 10.28
CA LEU A 256 -16.93 -7.18 11.72
C LEU A 256 -17.78 -8.20 12.49
N GLU A 257 -19.03 -8.38 12.09
CA GLU A 257 -19.97 -9.35 12.65
C GLU A 257 -19.77 -10.77 12.09
N LYS A 258 -18.83 -10.97 11.15
CA LYS A 258 -18.55 -12.27 10.49
C LYS A 258 -19.78 -12.88 9.81
N ARG A 259 -20.63 -12.07 9.22
CA ARG A 259 -21.80 -12.46 8.43
C ARG A 259 -21.63 -12.06 6.96
N LYS A 260 -22.45 -12.64 6.09
CA LYS A 260 -22.54 -12.21 4.69
C LYS A 260 -23.23 -10.84 4.62
N PRO A 261 -22.71 -9.86 3.85
CA PRO A 261 -23.38 -8.58 3.64
C PRO A 261 -24.67 -8.77 2.81
N ASP A 262 -25.69 -7.95 3.08
CA ASP A 262 -26.94 -7.90 2.33
C ASP A 262 -27.05 -6.56 1.58
N PHE A 263 -26.31 -6.44 0.50
CA PHE A 263 -26.34 -5.24 -0.34
C PHE A 263 -27.69 -5.04 -1.07
N GLY A 264 -28.56 -6.04 -1.10
CA GLY A 264 -29.92 -5.92 -1.67
C GLY A 264 -30.81 -4.99 -0.87
N ARG A 265 -30.64 -4.94 0.46
CA ARG A 265 -31.40 -4.06 1.37
C ARG A 265 -30.98 -2.61 1.31
N THR A 266 -29.79 -2.31 0.77
CA THR A 266 -29.26 -0.95 0.68
C THR A 266 -29.74 -0.21 -0.57
N ARG A 267 -30.42 -0.90 -1.47
CA ARG A 267 -31.00 -0.34 -2.71
C ARG A 267 -32.42 0.10 -2.41
N GLY A 268 -32.55 1.27 -1.78
CA GLY A 268 -33.82 1.91 -1.50
C GLY A 268 -34.04 3.14 -2.36
#